data_fb53116935a18f2e5f9a122b09166318
#
_entry.id   fb53116935a18f2e5f9a122b09166318
#
_cell.length_a   1.000
_cell.length_b   1.000
_cell.length_c   1.000
_cell.angle_alpha   90.00
_cell.angle_beta   90.00
_cell.angle_gamma   90.00
#
_symmetry.space_group_name_H-M   'P 1'
#
loop_
_entity.id
_entity.type
_entity.pdbx_description
1 polymer ?
#
loop_
_entity_poly.entity_id
_entity_poly.type
_entity_poly.pdbx_seq_one_letter_code
_entity_poly.pdbx_strand_id
1 'polypeptide(L)'
;MAHPAPPLLSGVSRFWRHAPVPSILLAMACSLPVGGCSFDLGSWGPDKEKPQQQAETKSTDNISARSVSDAQGYAAHGQVLARSGNNEEALAEFERALALDPYNVRALYGRGLIRQSEKEHQQAIEDFTAANGLSPQKAEPLLARANSYFALDKAKEAVADLDEAVQADPNSAQAWSSRGAAYERLGDKANASASYSRALALRPRDESARSGLARTGG
;
A
#
# COMPACT_ATOMS: atom_id res chain seq x y z
N MET A 1 -25.00 -54.59 2.44
CA MET A 1 -24.44 -53.94 3.65
C MET A 1 -24.47 -52.45 3.41
N ALA A 2 -25.39 -51.78 4.08
CA ALA A 2 -25.66 -50.35 3.86
C ALA A 2 -24.78 -49.51 4.80
N HIS A 3 -24.09 -48.49 4.26
CA HIS A 3 -23.38 -47.48 5.06
C HIS A 3 -24.37 -46.42 5.50
N PRO A 4 -24.34 -45.98 6.76
CA PRO A 4 -25.18 -44.90 7.25
C PRO A 4 -24.54 -43.53 6.88
N ALA A 5 -25.40 -42.58 6.51
CA ALA A 5 -25.08 -41.16 6.26
C ALA A 5 -24.79 -40.41 7.59
N PRO A 6 -23.95 -39.36 7.57
CA PRO A 6 -23.73 -38.51 8.73
C PRO A 6 -24.85 -37.47 8.90
N PRO A 7 -25.09 -37.00 10.13
CA PRO A 7 -26.20 -36.11 10.46
C PRO A 7 -25.93 -34.65 10.05
N LEU A 8 -26.99 -34.00 9.55
CA LEU A 8 -27.10 -32.58 9.32
C LEU A 8 -27.12 -31.82 10.67
N LEU A 9 -26.14 -30.98 10.91
CA LEU A 9 -26.19 -30.01 12.01
C LEU A 9 -26.76 -28.69 11.50
N SER A 10 -27.96 -28.44 11.94
CA SER A 10 -28.74 -27.21 11.80
C SER A 10 -28.14 -26.05 12.56
N GLY A 11 -28.08 -24.92 11.90
CA GLY A 11 -28.47 -23.60 12.40
C GLY A 11 -27.77 -23.02 13.64
N VAL A 12 -26.95 -22.00 13.42
CA VAL A 12 -26.89 -20.88 14.36
C VAL A 12 -26.79 -19.58 13.56
N SER A 13 -27.93 -18.99 13.30
CA SER A 13 -28.08 -17.60 12.91
C SER A 13 -27.68 -16.69 14.10
N ARG A 14 -26.56 -16.00 14.01
CA ARG A 14 -26.21 -14.94 14.94
C ARG A 14 -26.73 -13.59 14.42
N PHE A 15 -27.82 -13.17 15.03
CA PHE A 15 -28.36 -11.81 15.00
C PHE A 15 -27.31 -10.79 15.41
N TRP A 16 -26.94 -9.90 14.52
CA TRP A 16 -26.28 -8.65 14.86
C TRP A 16 -27.33 -7.67 15.35
N ARG A 17 -27.37 -7.44 16.66
CA ARG A 17 -28.18 -6.40 17.28
C ARG A 17 -27.49 -5.06 17.02
N HIS A 18 -28.19 -4.19 16.31
CA HIS A 18 -27.87 -2.77 16.24
C HIS A 18 -28.01 -2.16 17.65
N ALA A 19 -26.94 -1.59 18.17
CA ALA A 19 -26.97 -0.76 19.36
C ALA A 19 -27.41 0.66 18.95
N PRO A 20 -28.39 1.26 19.65
CA PRO A 20 -28.80 2.63 19.40
C PRO A 20 -27.80 3.61 20.04
N VAL A 21 -27.42 4.64 19.26
CA VAL A 21 -26.63 5.78 19.72
C VAL A 21 -27.52 6.66 20.61
N PRO A 22 -27.11 7.03 21.82
CA PRO A 22 -27.89 7.95 22.63
C PRO A 22 -27.73 9.39 22.13
N SER A 23 -28.81 9.98 21.64
CA SER A 23 -28.92 11.42 21.41
C SER A 23 -29.03 12.14 22.76
N ILE A 24 -27.98 12.86 23.15
CA ILE A 24 -28.01 13.74 24.31
C ILE A 24 -28.65 15.06 23.87
N LEU A 25 -29.95 15.18 24.15
CA LEU A 25 -30.67 16.45 24.12
C LEU A 25 -30.42 17.19 25.46
N LEU A 26 -29.54 18.20 25.40
CA LEU A 26 -29.30 19.10 26.51
C LEU A 26 -30.33 20.26 26.43
N ALA A 27 -31.45 20.13 27.16
CA ALA A 27 -32.37 21.22 27.34
C ALA A 27 -31.83 22.18 28.42
N MET A 28 -31.31 23.33 28.01
CA MET A 28 -31.04 24.45 28.94
C MET A 28 -32.27 25.34 29.02
N ALA A 29 -32.94 25.27 30.19
CA ALA A 29 -33.91 26.25 30.56
C ALA A 29 -33.23 27.56 30.96
N CYS A 30 -33.39 28.60 30.15
CA CYS A 30 -33.00 29.96 30.55
C CYS A 30 -34.19 30.67 31.22
N SER A 31 -34.05 30.88 32.52
CA SER A 31 -34.86 31.83 33.29
C SER A 31 -34.45 33.26 32.98
N LEU A 32 -35.39 34.07 32.50
CA LEU A 32 -35.23 35.50 32.23
C LEU A 32 -35.33 36.32 33.53
N PRO A 33 -34.47 37.33 33.72
CA PRO A 33 -34.89 38.53 34.43
C PRO A 33 -35.17 39.65 33.43
N VAL A 34 -36.34 40.26 33.64
CA VAL A 34 -36.79 41.48 32.99
C VAL A 34 -35.97 42.65 33.51
N GLY A 35 -35.39 43.44 32.66
CA GLY A 35 -34.67 44.66 33.02
C GLY A 35 -34.25 45.51 31.83
N GLY A 36 -35.03 46.59 31.55
CA GLY A 36 -34.50 47.84 31.08
C GLY A 36 -34.11 48.06 29.61
N CYS A 37 -34.97 48.75 28.91
CA CYS A 37 -34.79 49.35 27.59
C CYS A 37 -33.49 50.14 27.40
N SER A 38 -32.77 49.83 26.33
CA SER A 38 -32.13 50.82 25.47
C SER A 38 -31.98 50.19 24.09
N PHE A 39 -32.82 50.60 23.16
CA PHE A 39 -32.77 50.16 21.76
C PHE A 39 -31.85 51.13 21.04
N ASP A 40 -30.57 50.75 20.89
CA ASP A 40 -29.62 51.43 20.03
C ASP A 40 -29.65 50.76 18.66
N LEU A 41 -30.31 51.42 17.70
CA LEU A 41 -30.40 51.07 16.28
C LEU A 41 -29.20 51.66 15.53
N GLY A 42 -27.97 51.29 15.94
CA GLY A 42 -26.79 51.77 15.29
C GLY A 42 -25.80 50.63 15.01
N SER A 43 -25.70 50.29 13.74
CA SER A 43 -24.65 49.46 13.17
C SER A 43 -24.89 47.97 13.02
N TRP A 44 -25.84 47.55 12.20
CA TRP A 44 -25.79 46.29 11.48
C TRP A 44 -24.99 46.48 10.19
N GLY A 45 -23.67 46.55 10.31
CA GLY A 45 -22.77 46.26 9.18
C GLY A 45 -22.43 44.77 9.19
N PRO A 46 -22.29 44.11 8.00
CA PRO A 46 -21.84 42.72 7.99
C PRO A 46 -20.47 42.66 8.65
N ASP A 47 -20.36 41.80 9.69
CA ASP A 47 -19.09 41.50 10.34
C ASP A 47 -18.09 41.12 9.25
N LYS A 48 -17.09 42.00 9.06
CA LYS A 48 -15.92 41.66 8.26
C LYS A 48 -15.21 40.55 9.02
N GLU A 49 -15.49 39.32 8.63
CA GLU A 49 -14.72 38.14 9.08
C GLU A 49 -13.23 38.48 8.96
N LYS A 50 -12.55 38.35 10.07
CA LYS A 50 -11.17 38.76 10.23
C LYS A 50 -10.29 38.04 9.20
N PRO A 51 -9.46 38.73 8.43
CA PRO A 51 -8.60 38.14 7.39
C PRO A 51 -7.50 37.20 7.97
N GLN A 52 -7.41 37.07 9.28
CA GLN A 52 -6.41 36.23 9.95
C GLN A 52 -6.60 34.73 9.75
N GLN A 53 -7.83 34.20 9.74
CA GLN A 53 -8.03 32.75 9.55
C GLN A 53 -7.73 32.27 8.11
N GLN A 54 -7.97 33.12 7.10
CA GLN A 54 -7.61 32.77 5.71
C GLN A 54 -6.11 32.89 5.42
N ALA A 55 -5.38 33.69 6.18
CA ALA A 55 -3.92 33.80 6.03
C ALA A 55 -3.19 32.60 6.66
N GLU A 56 -3.70 32.09 7.78
CA GLU A 56 -3.12 30.92 8.47
C GLU A 56 -3.34 29.63 7.67
N THR A 57 -4.51 29.42 7.09
CA THR A 57 -4.79 28.24 6.23
C THR A 57 -3.92 28.26 4.97
N LYS A 58 -3.80 29.40 4.28
CA LYS A 58 -2.92 29.51 3.11
C LYS A 58 -1.44 29.33 3.44
N SER A 59 -1.00 29.71 4.64
CA SER A 59 0.38 29.53 5.08
C SER A 59 0.67 28.04 5.36
N THR A 60 -0.23 27.33 6.03
CA THR A 60 -0.09 25.89 6.31
C THR A 60 -0.14 25.05 5.05
N ASP A 61 -1.05 25.38 4.11
CA ASP A 61 -1.14 24.71 2.82
C ASP A 61 0.14 24.88 1.97
N ASN A 62 0.73 26.07 1.98
CA ASN A 62 1.99 26.34 1.29
C ASN A 62 3.18 25.60 1.92
N ILE A 63 3.23 25.50 3.25
CA ILE A 63 4.28 24.75 3.94
C ILE A 63 4.14 23.26 3.64
N SER A 64 2.93 22.70 3.69
CA SER A 64 2.66 21.31 3.36
C SER A 64 3.00 20.98 1.91
N ALA A 65 2.60 21.82 0.96
CA ALA A 65 2.92 21.62 -0.46
C ALA A 65 4.42 21.67 -0.72
N ARG A 66 5.16 22.55 -0.02
CA ARG A 66 6.61 22.65 -0.15
C ARG A 66 7.31 21.44 0.43
N SER A 67 6.89 20.94 1.60
CA SER A 67 7.46 19.73 2.20
C SER A 67 7.28 18.50 1.32
N VAL A 68 6.11 18.34 0.69
CA VAL A 68 5.87 17.25 -0.26
C VAL A 68 6.75 17.38 -1.51
N SER A 69 6.94 18.60 -2.03
CA SER A 69 7.85 18.84 -3.16
C SER A 69 9.29 18.49 -2.81
N ASP A 70 9.75 18.88 -1.63
CA ASP A 70 11.09 18.60 -1.14
C ASP A 70 11.28 17.09 -0.92
N ALA A 71 10.27 16.38 -0.39
CA ALA A 71 10.27 14.93 -0.25
C ALA A 71 10.42 14.21 -1.60
N GLN A 72 9.73 14.70 -2.63
CA GLN A 72 9.86 14.16 -3.98
C GLN A 72 11.27 14.39 -4.56
N GLY A 73 11.88 15.53 -4.27
CA GLY A 73 13.25 15.84 -4.63
C GLY A 73 14.26 14.89 -4.00
N TYR A 74 14.17 14.69 -2.69
CA TYR A 74 15.02 13.73 -1.97
C TYR A 74 14.83 12.30 -2.48
N ALA A 75 13.59 11.86 -2.69
CA ALA A 75 13.32 10.53 -3.23
C ALA A 75 13.88 10.33 -4.65
N ALA A 76 13.84 11.36 -5.50
CA ALA A 76 14.44 11.31 -6.83
C ALA A 76 15.96 11.26 -6.77
N HIS A 77 16.59 12.04 -5.89
CA HIS A 77 18.04 12.03 -5.68
C HIS A 77 18.50 10.67 -5.13
N GLY A 78 17.82 10.14 -4.12
CA GLY A 78 18.08 8.79 -3.59
C GLY A 78 18.01 7.71 -4.67
N GLN A 79 17.05 7.81 -5.61
CA GLN A 79 16.96 6.87 -6.73
C GLN A 79 18.17 6.97 -7.70
N VAL A 80 18.70 8.16 -7.92
CA VAL A 80 19.92 8.35 -8.74
C VAL A 80 21.13 7.74 -8.03
N LEU A 81 21.29 8.00 -6.73
CA LEU A 81 22.37 7.44 -5.91
C LEU A 81 22.32 5.92 -5.88
N ALA A 82 21.13 5.32 -5.68
CA ALA A 82 20.96 3.87 -5.70
C ALA A 82 21.36 3.25 -7.05
N ARG A 83 21.03 3.91 -8.16
CA ARG A 83 21.45 3.44 -9.49
C ARG A 83 22.96 3.53 -9.72
N SER A 84 23.64 4.45 -9.08
CA SER A 84 25.12 4.57 -9.14
C SER A 84 25.82 3.68 -8.11
N GLY A 85 25.07 2.91 -7.30
CA GLY A 85 25.62 2.00 -6.30
C GLY A 85 25.92 2.64 -4.94
N ASN A 86 25.61 3.93 -4.77
CA ASN A 86 25.82 4.68 -3.52
C ASN A 86 24.67 4.41 -2.55
N ASN A 87 24.57 3.19 -2.06
CA ASN A 87 23.40 2.73 -1.28
C ASN A 87 23.24 3.46 0.06
N GLU A 88 24.33 3.73 0.76
CA GLU A 88 24.28 4.44 2.05
C GLU A 88 23.73 5.87 1.90
N GLU A 89 24.23 6.60 0.91
CA GLU A 89 23.74 7.95 0.61
C GLU A 89 22.29 7.92 0.11
N ALA A 90 21.94 6.92 -0.70
CA ALA A 90 20.57 6.73 -1.19
C ALA A 90 19.59 6.46 -0.03
N LEU A 91 19.96 5.63 0.94
CA LEU A 91 19.16 5.39 2.15
C LEU A 91 18.92 6.69 2.92
N ALA A 92 19.98 7.49 3.15
CA ALA A 92 19.83 8.77 3.83
C ALA A 92 18.87 9.73 3.10
N GLU A 93 18.90 9.77 1.78
CA GLU A 93 17.98 10.58 0.97
C GLU A 93 16.53 10.05 1.03
N PHE A 94 16.33 8.74 0.98
CA PHE A 94 15.00 8.15 1.16
C PHE A 94 14.44 8.39 2.56
N GLU A 95 15.26 8.32 3.59
CA GLU A 95 14.85 8.63 4.97
C GLU A 95 14.46 10.11 5.14
N ARG A 96 15.21 11.03 4.53
CA ARG A 96 14.83 12.46 4.48
C ARG A 96 13.51 12.66 3.77
N ALA A 97 13.29 11.99 2.65
CA ALA A 97 12.03 12.03 1.94
C ALA A 97 10.87 11.55 2.82
N LEU A 98 11.05 10.43 3.51
CA LEU A 98 10.03 9.85 4.39
C LEU A 98 9.79 10.63 5.68
N ALA A 99 10.79 11.38 6.15
CA ALA A 99 10.62 12.31 7.26
C ALA A 99 9.71 13.50 6.90
N LEU A 100 9.73 13.94 5.65
CA LEU A 100 8.89 15.02 5.13
C LEU A 100 7.53 14.52 4.64
N ASP A 101 7.50 13.35 4.01
CA ASP A 101 6.31 12.70 3.48
C ASP A 101 6.38 11.19 3.74
N PRO A 102 5.78 10.70 4.84
CA PRO A 102 5.77 9.28 5.19
C PRO A 102 5.07 8.38 4.14
N TYR A 103 4.28 8.97 3.25
CA TYR A 103 3.54 8.28 2.19
C TYR A 103 4.21 8.37 0.82
N ASN A 104 5.47 8.77 0.76
CA ASN A 104 6.22 8.86 -0.48
C ASN A 104 6.53 7.46 -1.04
N VAL A 105 5.71 7.01 -1.99
CA VAL A 105 5.81 5.67 -2.61
C VAL A 105 7.19 5.40 -3.19
N ARG A 106 7.80 6.41 -3.82
CA ARG A 106 9.14 6.27 -4.43
C ARG A 106 10.22 6.01 -3.38
N ALA A 107 10.16 6.73 -2.27
CA ALA A 107 11.11 6.58 -1.17
C ALA A 107 10.93 5.23 -0.47
N LEU A 108 9.69 4.83 -0.17
CA LEU A 108 9.39 3.51 0.40
C LEU A 108 9.91 2.39 -0.51
N TYR A 109 9.55 2.41 -1.79
CA TYR A 109 10.01 1.39 -2.73
C TYR A 109 11.52 1.38 -2.90
N GLY A 110 12.16 2.55 -3.01
CA GLY A 110 13.61 2.67 -3.14
C GLY A 110 14.36 2.17 -1.92
N ARG A 111 13.92 2.54 -0.71
CA ARG A 111 14.47 2.04 0.56
C ARG A 111 14.32 0.52 0.68
N GLY A 112 13.14 0.01 0.34
CA GLY A 112 12.88 -1.43 0.32
C GLY A 112 13.82 -2.21 -0.60
N LEU A 113 14.14 -1.67 -1.79
CA LEU A 113 15.10 -2.30 -2.71
C LEU A 113 16.52 -2.37 -2.13
N ILE A 114 16.97 -1.31 -1.45
CA ILE A 114 18.29 -1.32 -0.81
C ILE A 114 18.30 -2.33 0.34
N ARG A 115 17.32 -2.30 1.24
CA ARG A 115 17.18 -3.26 2.33
C ARG A 115 17.16 -4.71 1.83
N GLN A 116 16.47 -4.95 0.71
CA GLN A 116 16.46 -6.27 0.06
C GLN A 116 17.87 -6.68 -0.40
N SER A 117 18.65 -5.76 -0.98
CA SER A 117 20.02 -6.04 -1.40
C SER A 117 20.96 -6.30 -0.23
N GLU A 118 20.70 -5.70 0.92
CA GLU A 118 21.41 -5.89 2.20
C GLU A 118 20.93 -7.13 2.97
N LYS A 119 19.99 -7.90 2.39
CA LYS A 119 19.36 -9.10 2.97
C LYS A 119 18.44 -8.82 4.17
N GLU A 120 18.08 -7.58 4.38
CA GLU A 120 17.09 -7.15 5.38
C GLU A 120 15.67 -7.37 4.86
N HIS A 121 15.37 -8.63 4.48
CA HIS A 121 14.15 -8.98 3.76
C HIS A 121 12.87 -8.64 4.51
N GLN A 122 12.88 -8.71 5.85
CA GLN A 122 11.69 -8.39 6.63
C GLN A 122 11.35 -6.89 6.57
N GLN A 123 12.36 -6.02 6.72
CA GLN A 123 12.18 -4.56 6.61
C GLN A 123 11.82 -4.16 5.16
N ALA A 124 12.40 -4.85 4.17
CA ALA A 124 12.03 -4.64 2.78
C ALA A 124 10.55 -4.98 2.51
N ILE A 125 10.03 -6.07 3.09
CA ILE A 125 8.60 -6.45 2.99
C ILE A 125 7.71 -5.35 3.59
N GLU A 126 8.09 -4.76 4.71
CA GLU A 126 7.34 -3.66 5.34
C GLU A 126 7.27 -2.44 4.42
N ASP A 127 8.40 -2.03 3.84
CA ASP A 127 8.47 -0.92 2.89
C ASP A 127 7.65 -1.19 1.61
N PHE A 128 7.76 -2.39 1.02
CA PHE A 128 6.98 -2.76 -0.15
C PHE A 128 5.48 -2.88 0.15
N THR A 129 5.12 -3.31 1.36
CA THR A 129 3.73 -3.37 1.80
C THR A 129 3.13 -1.98 1.89
N ALA A 130 3.86 -1.03 2.48
CA ALA A 130 3.44 0.36 2.53
C ALA A 130 3.33 0.98 1.11
N ALA A 131 4.32 0.72 0.24
CA ALA A 131 4.30 1.21 -1.13
C ALA A 131 3.12 0.63 -1.94
N ASN A 132 2.82 -0.67 -1.80
CA ASN A 132 1.67 -1.31 -2.45
C ASN A 132 0.34 -0.77 -1.93
N GLY A 133 0.20 -0.57 -0.62
CA GLY A 133 -1.01 0.02 -0.03
C GLY A 133 -1.33 1.41 -0.55
N LEU A 134 -0.29 2.20 -0.90
CA LEU A 134 -0.43 3.53 -1.48
C LEU A 134 -0.62 3.52 -3.01
N SER A 135 -0.20 2.47 -3.68
CA SER A 135 -0.28 2.34 -5.15
C SER A 135 -0.59 0.90 -5.56
N PRO A 136 -1.78 0.37 -5.25
CA PRO A 136 -2.11 -1.04 -5.40
C PRO A 136 -2.19 -1.54 -6.85
N GLN A 137 -2.21 -0.63 -7.83
CA GLN A 137 -2.25 -0.97 -9.26
C GLN A 137 -0.87 -1.19 -9.89
N LYS A 138 0.20 -1.12 -9.11
CA LYS A 138 1.58 -1.28 -9.60
C LYS A 138 2.11 -2.67 -9.28
N ALA A 139 2.59 -3.36 -10.31
CA ALA A 139 3.17 -4.69 -10.15
C ALA A 139 4.56 -4.68 -9.47
N GLU A 140 5.30 -3.56 -9.56
CA GLU A 140 6.69 -3.51 -9.11
C GLU A 140 6.86 -3.76 -7.59
N PRO A 141 6.07 -3.14 -6.68
CA PRO A 141 6.19 -3.43 -5.25
C PRO A 141 5.84 -4.88 -4.91
N LEU A 142 4.86 -5.47 -5.60
CA LEU A 142 4.45 -6.86 -5.41
C LEU A 142 5.55 -7.82 -5.85
N LEU A 143 6.17 -7.59 -7.02
CA LEU A 143 7.31 -8.37 -7.50
C LEU A 143 8.50 -8.30 -6.55
N ALA A 144 8.82 -7.10 -6.05
CA ALA A 144 9.92 -6.92 -5.11
C ALA A 144 9.64 -7.60 -3.77
N ARG A 145 8.40 -7.51 -3.26
CA ARG A 145 7.99 -8.17 -2.03
C ARG A 145 8.01 -9.69 -2.17
N ALA A 146 7.54 -10.23 -3.29
CA ALA A 146 7.62 -11.66 -3.59
C ALA A 146 9.06 -12.18 -3.59
N ASN A 147 10.03 -11.41 -4.11
CA ASN A 147 11.43 -11.77 -4.05
C ASN A 147 11.96 -11.83 -2.60
N SER A 148 11.52 -10.92 -1.74
CA SER A 148 11.86 -10.96 -0.31
C SER A 148 11.21 -12.17 0.39
N TYR A 149 9.97 -12.51 0.04
CA TYR A 149 9.32 -13.73 0.52
C TYR A 149 10.06 -14.99 0.07
N PHE A 150 10.58 -15.04 -1.14
CA PHE A 150 11.42 -16.15 -1.60
C PHE A 150 12.69 -16.32 -0.77
N ALA A 151 13.35 -15.21 -0.44
CA ALA A 151 14.56 -15.25 0.38
C ALA A 151 14.29 -15.76 1.81
N LEU A 152 13.05 -15.59 2.30
CA LEU A 152 12.58 -16.08 3.60
C LEU A 152 11.87 -17.44 3.52
N ASP A 153 11.91 -18.13 2.38
CA ASP A 153 11.24 -19.42 2.11
C ASP A 153 9.70 -19.38 2.31
N LYS A 154 9.10 -18.20 2.10
CA LYS A 154 7.66 -17.95 2.20
C LYS A 154 7.00 -18.04 0.81
N ALA A 155 7.01 -19.23 0.20
CA ALA A 155 6.55 -19.41 -1.17
C ALA A 155 5.05 -19.16 -1.36
N LYS A 156 4.21 -19.39 -0.34
CA LYS A 156 2.76 -19.14 -0.42
C LYS A 156 2.46 -17.65 -0.50
N GLU A 157 3.14 -16.87 0.33
CA GLU A 157 3.02 -15.40 0.33
C GLU A 157 3.53 -14.82 -0.99
N ALA A 158 4.63 -15.37 -1.53
CA ALA A 158 5.12 -14.97 -2.84
C ALA A 158 4.12 -15.26 -3.96
N VAL A 159 3.41 -16.41 -3.94
CA VAL A 159 2.36 -16.71 -4.93
C VAL A 159 1.23 -15.68 -4.85
N ALA A 160 0.76 -15.34 -3.65
CA ALA A 160 -0.31 -14.36 -3.50
C ALA A 160 0.06 -13.00 -4.13
N ASP A 161 1.26 -12.51 -3.86
CA ASP A 161 1.76 -11.26 -4.45
C ASP A 161 1.90 -11.36 -5.98
N LEU A 162 2.37 -12.49 -6.48
CA LEU A 162 2.59 -12.68 -7.91
C LEU A 162 1.28 -12.91 -8.67
N ASP A 163 0.26 -13.50 -8.05
CA ASP A 163 -1.09 -13.57 -8.60
C ASP A 163 -1.68 -12.16 -8.78
N GLU A 164 -1.49 -11.27 -7.81
CA GLU A 164 -1.89 -9.87 -7.90
C GLU A 164 -1.03 -9.11 -8.94
N ALA A 165 0.29 -9.34 -8.96
CA ALA A 165 1.19 -8.69 -9.91
C ALA A 165 0.86 -8.99 -11.38
N VAL A 166 0.50 -10.26 -11.72
CA VAL A 166 0.11 -10.61 -13.09
C VAL A 166 -1.28 -10.10 -13.47
N GLN A 167 -2.13 -9.78 -12.49
CA GLN A 167 -3.40 -9.09 -12.72
C GLN A 167 -3.18 -7.59 -12.96
N ALA A 168 -2.28 -6.97 -12.20
CA ALA A 168 -1.92 -5.56 -12.36
C ALA A 168 -1.20 -5.30 -13.69
N ASP A 169 -0.27 -6.17 -14.08
CA ASP A 169 0.42 -6.13 -15.38
C ASP A 169 0.45 -7.52 -16.06
N PRO A 170 -0.58 -7.85 -16.85
CA PRO A 170 -0.64 -9.13 -17.59
C PRO A 170 0.46 -9.31 -18.65
N ASN A 171 1.18 -8.25 -19.01
CA ASN A 171 2.26 -8.26 -20.00
C ASN A 171 3.65 -8.31 -19.37
N SER A 172 3.74 -8.36 -18.05
CA SER A 172 5.01 -8.53 -17.35
C SER A 172 5.52 -9.97 -17.45
N ALA A 173 6.40 -10.25 -18.40
CA ALA A 173 7.05 -11.56 -18.50
C ALA A 173 7.79 -11.94 -17.21
N GLN A 174 8.35 -10.95 -16.50
CA GLN A 174 9.01 -11.17 -15.22
C GLN A 174 8.03 -11.65 -14.13
N ALA A 175 6.85 -11.04 -14.05
CA ALA A 175 5.83 -11.46 -13.08
C ALA A 175 5.40 -12.90 -13.33
N TRP A 176 5.16 -13.26 -14.59
CA TRP A 176 4.81 -14.62 -14.98
C TRP A 176 5.92 -15.62 -14.69
N SER A 177 7.18 -15.27 -14.99
CA SER A 177 8.34 -16.13 -14.70
C SER A 177 8.54 -16.35 -13.19
N SER A 178 8.44 -15.27 -12.40
CA SER A 178 8.51 -15.35 -10.93
C SER A 178 7.36 -16.17 -10.33
N ARG A 179 6.14 -16.01 -10.88
CA ARG A 179 4.98 -16.81 -10.48
C ARG A 179 5.20 -18.30 -10.75
N GLY A 180 5.78 -18.65 -11.90
CA GLY A 180 6.17 -20.01 -12.20
C GLY A 180 7.14 -20.58 -11.17
N ALA A 181 8.16 -19.81 -10.78
CA ALA A 181 9.12 -20.19 -9.75
C ALA A 181 8.47 -20.38 -8.37
N ALA A 182 7.46 -19.58 -8.03
CA ALA A 182 6.72 -19.69 -6.79
C ALA A 182 5.92 -20.99 -6.72
N TYR A 183 5.17 -21.30 -7.78
CA TYR A 183 4.43 -22.56 -7.86
C TYR A 183 5.34 -23.79 -7.91
N GLU A 184 6.50 -23.68 -8.59
CA GLU A 184 7.49 -24.76 -8.59
C GLU A 184 7.99 -25.08 -7.17
N ARG A 185 8.26 -24.06 -6.34
CA ARG A 185 8.65 -24.26 -4.92
C ARG A 185 7.54 -24.90 -4.09
N LEU A 186 6.28 -24.64 -4.43
CA LEU A 186 5.13 -25.29 -3.79
C LEU A 186 4.86 -26.71 -4.31
N GLY A 187 5.59 -27.16 -5.35
CA GLY A 187 5.39 -28.45 -6.00
C GLY A 187 4.21 -28.48 -6.97
N ASP A 188 3.55 -27.36 -7.22
CA ASP A 188 2.46 -27.22 -8.19
C ASP A 188 3.01 -27.05 -9.61
N LYS A 189 3.38 -28.19 -10.21
CA LYS A 189 3.99 -28.23 -11.54
C LYS A 189 3.05 -27.71 -12.63
N ALA A 190 1.74 -27.90 -12.48
CA ALA A 190 0.76 -27.48 -13.49
C ALA A 190 0.69 -25.95 -13.58
N ASN A 191 0.51 -25.25 -12.47
CA ASN A 191 0.48 -23.80 -12.43
C ASN A 191 1.86 -23.19 -12.73
N ALA A 192 2.95 -23.85 -12.35
CA ALA A 192 4.32 -23.45 -12.70
C ALA A 192 4.52 -23.48 -14.22
N SER A 193 4.22 -24.60 -14.88
CA SER A 193 4.36 -24.78 -16.34
C SER A 193 3.50 -23.75 -17.11
N ALA A 194 2.23 -23.56 -16.72
CA ALA A 194 1.37 -22.56 -17.32
C ALA A 194 1.95 -21.13 -17.21
N SER A 195 2.49 -20.77 -16.05
CA SER A 195 3.09 -19.47 -15.80
C SER A 195 4.36 -19.25 -16.64
N TYR A 196 5.25 -20.23 -16.67
CA TYR A 196 6.47 -20.17 -17.51
C TYR A 196 6.14 -20.08 -19.00
N SER A 197 5.16 -20.84 -19.47
CA SER A 197 4.69 -20.77 -20.85
C SER A 197 4.19 -19.38 -21.21
N ARG A 198 3.46 -18.73 -20.30
CA ARG A 198 3.00 -17.35 -20.49
C ARG A 198 4.18 -16.36 -20.51
N ALA A 199 5.16 -16.53 -19.63
CA ALA A 199 6.38 -15.70 -19.62
C ALA A 199 7.13 -15.83 -20.97
N LEU A 200 7.29 -17.04 -21.51
CA LEU A 200 7.94 -17.29 -22.80
C LEU A 200 7.15 -16.75 -23.98
N ALA A 201 5.81 -16.78 -23.93
CA ALA A 201 4.99 -16.14 -24.96
C ALA A 201 5.22 -14.62 -25.03
N LEU A 202 5.46 -13.98 -23.89
CA LEU A 202 5.76 -12.54 -23.78
C LEU A 202 7.23 -12.23 -24.09
N ARG A 203 8.15 -13.09 -23.62
CA ARG A 203 9.60 -12.96 -23.80
C ARG A 203 10.22 -14.30 -24.21
N PRO A 204 10.31 -14.63 -25.50
CA PRO A 204 10.78 -15.93 -25.96
C PRO A 204 12.22 -16.30 -25.58
N ARG A 205 13.03 -15.30 -25.18
CA ARG A 205 14.44 -15.47 -24.75
C ARG A 205 14.61 -15.44 -23.22
N ASP A 206 13.54 -15.63 -22.45
CA ASP A 206 13.65 -15.72 -20.99
C ASP A 206 14.21 -17.08 -20.58
N GLU A 207 15.51 -17.12 -20.28
CA GLU A 207 16.23 -18.35 -19.90
C GLU A 207 15.70 -18.93 -18.58
N SER A 208 15.26 -18.08 -17.64
CA SER A 208 14.69 -18.51 -16.37
C SER A 208 13.39 -19.28 -16.60
N ALA A 209 12.48 -18.70 -17.38
CA ALA A 209 11.23 -19.33 -17.73
C ALA A 209 11.43 -20.62 -18.54
N ARG A 210 12.39 -20.64 -19.48
CA ARG A 210 12.71 -21.83 -20.28
C ARG A 210 13.20 -22.99 -19.41
N SER A 211 14.14 -22.68 -18.52
CA SER A 211 14.68 -23.65 -17.57
C SER A 211 13.61 -24.18 -16.61
N GLY A 212 12.74 -23.27 -16.12
CA GLY A 212 11.63 -23.62 -15.25
C GLY A 212 10.61 -24.54 -15.95
N LEU A 213 10.25 -24.22 -17.19
CA LEU A 213 9.33 -25.03 -18.00
C LEU A 213 9.88 -26.45 -18.22
N ALA A 214 11.18 -26.59 -18.52
CA ALA A 214 11.82 -27.87 -18.69
C ALA A 214 11.80 -28.73 -17.40
N ARG A 215 11.93 -28.12 -16.21
CA ARG A 215 11.86 -28.82 -14.92
C ARG A 215 10.43 -29.24 -14.56
N THR A 216 9.43 -28.50 -15.01
CA THR A 216 8.03 -28.78 -14.68
C THR A 216 7.35 -29.72 -15.67
N GLY A 217 8.03 -30.12 -16.75
CA GLY A 217 7.55 -31.12 -17.70
C GLY A 217 6.64 -30.56 -18.78
N GLY A 218 6.93 -29.34 -19.22
CA GLY A 218 6.30 -28.70 -20.41
C GLY A 218 6.96 -29.13 -21.70
#